data_7bfff4f7894abdddc118492364207271
#
_entry.id   7bfff4f7894abdddc118492364207271
#
_cell.length_a   1.000
_cell.length_b   1.000
_cell.length_c   1.000
_cell.angle_alpha   90.00
_cell.angle_beta   90.00
_cell.angle_gamma   90.00
#
_symmetry.space_group_name_H-M   'P 1'
#
loop_
_entity.id
_entity.type
_entity.pdbx_description
1 polymer ?
#
loop_
_entity_poly.entity_id
_entity_poly.type
_entity_poly.pdbx_seq_one_letter_code
_entity_poly.pdbx_strand_id
1 'polypeptide(L)'
;TSQTAGTSTVTASINSSSLSRDVTFIADVRTAQIAVLEVTQDYAVADGSTANTLRARVTDAFGNALAGQTVSVLGGNGATVSPTVITGPDGTVEISVTSQTAGASTVTASINSSSLSRNVTFVADVRTAQIAVLEVTQDYAVADGSTANTLRARVTDAFGNALAGQTVSVTAGNGATVSPTVITGPDGTVEISVTSQTAGVSAVTATINNSTASQNVMFIADVRTAKIADLVVIKDDSVADGAMANMLRARVTDAFGNALAGQTVSVMAGNGATTAPTVTTQPDGTVEISATSQTAGISTVTATINNSSLSRNVMFVADVRTAQIADLVVIKDGSVADGSTANMLRVRVTDAFGNALGGQTVSVLADNGVTTAPTVITEPDGTVEISVTSQTAGVSAVTATINSSSQSQNVTFIADVSTAKIADLVVIKDGSEADGSTANTLRVRVTDAFGNTLAGQTVSVLADNGATTAPTVITEPDGTVEISVTSQTAGVSAVTASINSSSQSRNVTFVADVRTAQIADLVVIKDGSEADGATANTLRARVTDAFGNALAGQTVSVLADNG
;
A
#
# COMPACT_ATOMS: atom_id res chain seq x y z
N THR A 1 -65.76 -21.98 -102.97
CA THR A 1 -65.20 -21.16 -101.90
C THR A 1 -65.01 -22.04 -100.68
N SER A 2 -63.91 -21.84 -99.94
CA SER A 2 -63.66 -22.48 -98.68
C SER A 2 -63.05 -21.49 -97.67
N GLN A 3 -63.44 -21.61 -96.42
CA GLN A 3 -62.79 -20.95 -95.30
C GLN A 3 -61.70 -21.84 -94.62
N THR A 4 -61.64 -23.12 -95.02
CA THR A 4 -60.70 -24.07 -94.57
C THR A 4 -59.62 -24.34 -95.62
N ALA A 5 -58.35 -24.12 -95.24
CA ALA A 5 -57.24 -24.46 -96.10
C ALA A 5 -57.07 -25.98 -96.18
N GLY A 6 -56.62 -26.47 -97.35
CA GLY A 6 -56.41 -27.89 -97.58
C GLY A 6 -56.97 -28.32 -98.92
N THR A 7 -56.82 -29.56 -99.20
CA THR A 7 -57.34 -30.13 -100.45
C THR A 7 -58.81 -30.54 -100.29
N SER A 8 -59.62 -30.03 -101.22
CA SER A 8 -61.02 -30.34 -101.24
C SER A 8 -61.32 -31.09 -102.54
N THR A 9 -61.87 -32.24 -102.48
CA THR A 9 -62.27 -33.02 -103.64
C THR A 9 -63.63 -32.49 -104.19
N VAL A 10 -63.65 -31.96 -105.41
CA VAL A 10 -64.85 -31.49 -106.09
C VAL A 10 -65.28 -32.65 -107.04
N THR A 11 -66.47 -33.11 -106.79
CA THR A 11 -67.06 -34.20 -107.54
C THR A 11 -68.21 -33.66 -108.45
N ALA A 12 -68.11 -33.80 -109.74
CA ALA A 12 -69.23 -33.54 -110.71
C ALA A 12 -69.85 -34.90 -111.04
N SER A 13 -71.19 -34.95 -110.94
CA SER A 13 -71.93 -36.19 -111.17
C SER A 13 -73.09 -35.90 -112.16
N ILE A 14 -73.30 -36.81 -113.11
CA ILE A 14 -74.43 -36.84 -114.01
C ILE A 14 -74.83 -38.31 -114.23
N ASN A 15 -76.13 -38.64 -114.01
CA ASN A 15 -76.63 -40.01 -114.04
C ASN A 15 -75.79 -40.93 -113.13
N SER A 16 -75.26 -41.99 -113.52
CA SER A 16 -74.36 -42.91 -112.72
C SER A 16 -72.87 -42.66 -112.94
N SER A 17 -72.52 -41.60 -113.61
CA SER A 17 -71.11 -41.24 -113.81
C SER A 17 -70.69 -40.06 -112.93
N SER A 18 -69.57 -40.19 -112.24
CA SER A 18 -68.94 -39.11 -111.43
C SER A 18 -67.48 -39.02 -111.77
N LEU A 19 -66.99 -37.79 -111.78
CA LEU A 19 -65.56 -37.51 -111.86
C LEU A 19 -65.15 -36.49 -110.78
N SER A 20 -64.08 -36.82 -110.05
CA SER A 20 -63.57 -35.97 -109.00
C SER A 20 -62.24 -35.37 -109.40
N ARG A 21 -62.02 -34.11 -108.89
CA ARG A 21 -60.74 -33.39 -108.97
C ARG A 21 -60.47 -32.69 -107.66
N ASP A 22 -59.28 -32.77 -107.24
CA ASP A 22 -58.82 -32.03 -106.05
C ASP A 22 -58.49 -30.60 -106.42
N VAL A 23 -58.99 -29.68 -105.61
CA VAL A 23 -58.63 -28.28 -105.62
C VAL A 23 -58.11 -27.91 -104.28
N THR A 24 -57.04 -27.19 -104.21
CA THR A 24 -56.39 -26.82 -102.96
C THR A 24 -56.72 -25.35 -102.64
N PHE A 25 -57.16 -25.17 -101.42
CA PHE A 25 -57.29 -23.87 -100.80
C PHE A 25 -56.09 -23.61 -99.89
N ILE A 26 -55.44 -22.50 -100.05
CA ILE A 26 -54.32 -22.08 -99.25
C ILE A 26 -54.76 -21.09 -98.15
N ALA A 27 -54.14 -21.14 -97.00
CA ALA A 27 -54.43 -20.15 -95.94
C ALA A 27 -53.96 -18.75 -96.32
N ASP A 28 -54.73 -17.73 -95.93
CA ASP A 28 -54.49 -16.33 -96.33
C ASP A 28 -53.49 -15.65 -95.45
N VAL A 29 -52.23 -15.60 -95.90
CA VAL A 29 -51.12 -14.98 -95.19
C VAL A 29 -51.30 -13.49 -94.87
N ARG A 30 -52.19 -12.78 -95.61
CA ARG A 30 -52.47 -11.35 -95.40
C ARG A 30 -53.28 -11.08 -94.13
N THR A 31 -54.01 -12.09 -93.66
CA THR A 31 -54.78 -12.04 -92.42
C THR A 31 -54.09 -12.81 -91.26
N ALA A 32 -52.80 -13.04 -91.42
CA ALA A 32 -52.02 -13.73 -90.39
C ALA A 32 -52.11 -13.05 -89.00
N GLN A 33 -52.43 -13.88 -88.04
CA GLN A 33 -52.54 -13.43 -86.64
C GLN A 33 -51.91 -14.46 -85.70
N ILE A 34 -51.44 -13.98 -84.51
CA ILE A 34 -51.05 -14.87 -83.43
C ILE A 34 -52.31 -15.41 -82.76
N ALA A 35 -52.68 -16.64 -83.08
CA ALA A 35 -53.89 -17.27 -82.55
C ALA A 35 -53.71 -17.77 -81.11
N VAL A 36 -52.50 -18.27 -80.77
CA VAL A 36 -52.13 -18.79 -79.47
C VAL A 36 -50.68 -18.40 -79.15
N LEU A 37 -50.44 -18.00 -77.92
CA LEU A 37 -49.09 -17.95 -77.32
C LEU A 37 -49.22 -18.59 -75.98
N GLU A 38 -48.57 -19.75 -75.77
CA GLU A 38 -48.61 -20.49 -74.51
C GLU A 38 -47.18 -20.72 -73.98
N VAL A 39 -47.03 -20.70 -72.67
CA VAL A 39 -45.78 -21.05 -72.00
C VAL A 39 -45.72 -22.57 -71.92
N THR A 40 -44.69 -23.15 -72.50
CA THR A 40 -44.44 -24.62 -72.47
C THR A 40 -43.41 -25.07 -71.43
N GLN A 41 -42.48 -24.15 -71.04
CA GLN A 41 -41.59 -24.31 -69.91
C GLN A 41 -41.44 -22.96 -69.23
N ASP A 42 -41.55 -22.99 -67.91
CA ASP A 42 -41.37 -21.80 -67.00
C ASP A 42 -40.41 -22.09 -65.87
N TYR A 43 -40.03 -21.08 -65.16
CA TYR A 43 -39.08 -21.16 -64.03
C TYR A 43 -37.66 -21.63 -64.37
N ALA A 44 -37.20 -21.26 -65.59
CA ALA A 44 -35.76 -21.49 -65.92
C ALA A 44 -34.85 -20.68 -65.02
N VAL A 45 -33.63 -21.19 -64.77
CA VAL A 45 -32.62 -20.48 -63.99
C VAL A 45 -32.12 -19.25 -64.75
N ALA A 46 -31.97 -18.15 -64.09
CA ALA A 46 -31.47 -16.88 -64.63
C ALA A 46 -29.92 -16.93 -64.83
N ASP A 47 -29.43 -17.91 -65.61
CA ASP A 47 -28.01 -18.13 -65.87
C ASP A 47 -27.58 -17.65 -67.25
N GLY A 48 -28.50 -17.07 -68.04
CA GLY A 48 -28.28 -16.61 -69.37
C GLY A 48 -28.28 -17.71 -70.45
N SER A 49 -28.37 -19.00 -70.03
CA SER A 49 -28.27 -20.17 -70.88
C SER A 49 -29.52 -21.08 -70.82
N THR A 50 -30.06 -21.27 -69.65
CA THR A 50 -31.25 -22.08 -69.43
C THR A 50 -32.49 -21.33 -69.90
N ALA A 51 -33.25 -21.92 -70.84
CA ALA A 51 -34.36 -21.24 -71.50
C ALA A 51 -35.72 -21.59 -70.86
N ASN A 52 -36.57 -20.61 -70.72
CA ASN A 52 -38.01 -20.77 -70.74
C ASN A 52 -38.47 -20.90 -72.21
N THR A 53 -39.51 -21.68 -72.47
CA THR A 53 -40.02 -21.89 -73.84
C THR A 53 -41.48 -21.53 -73.90
N LEU A 54 -41.82 -20.89 -75.02
CA LEU A 54 -43.20 -20.61 -75.39
C LEU A 54 -43.49 -21.20 -76.82
N ARG A 55 -44.72 -21.56 -77.04
CA ARG A 55 -45.18 -21.95 -78.35
C ARG A 55 -46.18 -20.93 -78.90
N ALA A 56 -45.86 -20.33 -80.01
CA ALA A 56 -46.76 -19.50 -80.76
C ALA A 56 -47.44 -20.30 -81.91
N ARG A 57 -48.70 -20.04 -82.13
CA ARG A 57 -49.44 -20.56 -83.30
C ARG A 57 -49.97 -19.41 -84.12
N VAL A 58 -49.64 -19.43 -85.38
CA VAL A 58 -50.09 -18.41 -86.37
C VAL A 58 -51.15 -19.02 -87.27
N THR A 59 -52.23 -18.32 -87.40
CA THR A 59 -53.33 -18.71 -88.28
C THR A 59 -53.77 -17.53 -89.14
N ASP A 60 -54.54 -17.83 -90.21
CA ASP A 60 -55.31 -16.79 -90.91
C ASP A 60 -56.57 -16.43 -90.09
N ALA A 61 -57.42 -15.48 -90.60
CA ALA A 61 -58.63 -15.03 -89.94
C ALA A 61 -59.69 -16.14 -89.76
N PHE A 62 -59.56 -17.28 -90.47
CA PHE A 62 -60.47 -18.41 -90.38
C PHE A 62 -59.89 -19.57 -89.52
N GLY A 63 -58.68 -19.40 -88.94
CA GLY A 63 -58.06 -20.39 -88.06
C GLY A 63 -57.19 -21.41 -88.83
N ASN A 64 -56.93 -21.26 -90.13
CA ASN A 64 -56.03 -22.13 -90.89
C ASN A 64 -54.57 -21.87 -90.46
N ALA A 65 -53.82 -22.92 -90.22
CA ALA A 65 -52.39 -22.82 -89.82
C ALA A 65 -51.55 -22.19 -90.96
N LEU A 66 -50.69 -21.29 -90.62
CA LEU A 66 -49.80 -20.57 -91.53
C LEU A 66 -48.35 -20.95 -91.31
N ALA A 67 -47.83 -21.76 -92.25
CA ALA A 67 -46.42 -22.17 -92.26
C ALA A 67 -45.54 -21.08 -92.87
N GLY A 68 -44.25 -21.05 -92.48
CA GLY A 68 -43.24 -20.14 -93.02
C GLY A 68 -43.43 -18.68 -92.71
N GLN A 69 -44.26 -18.34 -91.72
CA GLN A 69 -44.50 -16.94 -91.32
C GLN A 69 -43.44 -16.46 -90.39
N THR A 70 -42.90 -15.28 -90.59
CA THR A 70 -41.95 -14.65 -89.70
C THR A 70 -42.71 -13.95 -88.54
N VAL A 71 -42.52 -14.44 -87.36
CA VAL A 71 -43.08 -13.83 -86.15
C VAL A 71 -41.99 -13.00 -85.50
N SER A 72 -42.27 -11.73 -85.20
CA SER A 72 -41.39 -10.88 -84.42
C SER A 72 -41.60 -11.17 -82.95
N VAL A 73 -40.47 -11.33 -82.21
CA VAL A 73 -40.49 -11.63 -80.81
C VAL A 73 -39.73 -10.55 -80.02
N LEU A 74 -40.31 -10.08 -78.92
CA LEU A 74 -39.70 -9.13 -78.00
C LEU A 74 -39.73 -9.70 -76.59
N GLY A 75 -38.54 -9.71 -75.92
CA GLY A 75 -38.38 -10.04 -74.49
C GLY A 75 -38.31 -8.77 -73.64
N GLY A 76 -39.02 -8.75 -72.52
CA GLY A 76 -38.95 -7.69 -71.51
C GLY A 76 -37.95 -8.03 -70.42
N ASN A 77 -37.71 -7.11 -69.48
CA ASN A 77 -36.87 -7.29 -68.24
C ASN A 77 -35.51 -7.93 -68.52
N GLY A 78 -34.84 -7.51 -69.61
CA GLY A 78 -33.49 -8.03 -69.93
C GLY A 78 -33.46 -9.45 -70.50
N ALA A 79 -34.61 -10.07 -70.78
CA ALA A 79 -34.64 -11.40 -71.37
C ALA A 79 -34.17 -11.35 -72.86
N THR A 80 -33.40 -12.34 -73.23
CA THR A 80 -32.84 -12.51 -74.54
C THR A 80 -33.68 -13.52 -75.32
N VAL A 81 -34.13 -13.10 -76.52
CA VAL A 81 -34.90 -13.91 -77.45
C VAL A 81 -34.34 -13.76 -78.88
N SER A 82 -34.59 -14.73 -79.74
CA SER A 82 -34.43 -14.48 -81.17
C SER A 82 -35.46 -13.47 -81.63
N PRO A 83 -35.06 -12.29 -82.22
CA PRO A 83 -35.99 -11.22 -82.55
C PRO A 83 -37.04 -11.65 -83.63
N THR A 84 -36.78 -12.67 -84.39
CA THR A 84 -37.68 -13.31 -85.33
C THR A 84 -37.58 -14.82 -85.27
N VAL A 85 -38.73 -15.49 -85.42
CA VAL A 85 -38.82 -16.96 -85.54
C VAL A 85 -39.77 -17.28 -86.73
N ILE A 86 -39.64 -18.47 -87.30
CA ILE A 86 -40.41 -18.86 -88.48
C ILE A 86 -41.29 -20.07 -88.13
N THR A 87 -42.58 -20.00 -88.48
CA THR A 87 -43.58 -21.06 -88.24
C THR A 87 -43.31 -22.32 -89.07
N GLY A 88 -43.39 -23.48 -88.39
CA GLY A 88 -43.38 -24.77 -89.07
C GLY A 88 -44.61 -25.09 -89.91
N PRO A 89 -44.66 -26.29 -90.52
CA PRO A 89 -45.71 -26.73 -91.36
C PRO A 89 -47.12 -26.72 -90.71
N ASP A 90 -47.18 -26.85 -89.39
CA ASP A 90 -48.43 -26.84 -88.61
C ASP A 90 -48.82 -25.44 -88.11
N GLY A 91 -48.10 -24.39 -88.56
CA GLY A 91 -48.28 -23.02 -88.14
C GLY A 91 -47.76 -22.71 -86.73
N THR A 92 -47.05 -23.61 -86.12
CA THR A 92 -46.48 -23.37 -84.76
C THR A 92 -45.02 -23.05 -84.87
N VAL A 93 -44.49 -22.36 -83.82
CA VAL A 93 -43.08 -22.10 -83.60
C VAL A 93 -42.79 -22.05 -82.13
N GLU A 94 -41.65 -22.62 -81.75
CA GLU A 94 -41.14 -22.51 -80.43
C GLU A 94 -40.29 -21.25 -80.26
N ILE A 95 -40.45 -20.55 -79.13
CA ILE A 95 -39.70 -19.36 -78.77
C ILE A 95 -38.92 -19.69 -77.53
N SER A 96 -37.61 -19.69 -77.63
CA SER A 96 -36.69 -19.84 -76.51
C SER A 96 -36.31 -18.50 -75.92
N VAL A 97 -36.42 -18.36 -74.63
CA VAL A 97 -36.15 -17.15 -73.85
C VAL A 97 -35.14 -17.44 -72.75
N THR A 98 -34.04 -16.72 -72.70
CA THR A 98 -33.02 -16.82 -71.62
C THR A 98 -32.93 -15.47 -70.93
N SER A 99 -32.45 -15.47 -69.67
CA SER A 99 -32.24 -14.22 -68.93
C SER A 99 -31.11 -14.43 -67.89
N GLN A 100 -30.37 -13.35 -67.64
CA GLN A 100 -29.47 -13.23 -66.47
C GLN A 100 -30.16 -12.51 -65.30
N THR A 101 -31.36 -12.02 -65.49
CA THR A 101 -32.15 -11.30 -64.48
C THR A 101 -33.29 -12.19 -64.01
N ALA A 102 -33.35 -12.49 -62.73
CA ALA A 102 -34.48 -13.21 -62.13
C ALA A 102 -35.70 -12.34 -62.02
N GLY A 103 -36.86 -13.00 -62.08
CA GLY A 103 -38.14 -12.35 -62.02
C GLY A 103 -38.98 -12.61 -63.26
N ALA A 104 -40.11 -11.95 -63.37
CA ALA A 104 -41.03 -12.08 -64.51
C ALA A 104 -40.57 -11.28 -65.73
N SER A 105 -40.47 -11.94 -66.89
CA SER A 105 -40.20 -11.33 -68.20
C SER A 105 -41.39 -11.50 -69.09
N THR A 106 -41.86 -10.41 -69.66
CA THR A 106 -42.97 -10.43 -70.65
C THR A 106 -42.44 -10.74 -72.05
N VAL A 107 -42.89 -11.80 -72.64
CA VAL A 107 -42.56 -12.18 -74.02
C VAL A 107 -43.75 -11.85 -74.91
N THR A 108 -43.51 -11.04 -75.96
CA THR A 108 -44.53 -10.62 -76.94
C THR A 108 -44.19 -11.19 -78.31
N ALA A 109 -45.08 -11.97 -78.83
CA ALA A 109 -45.01 -12.45 -80.20
C ALA A 109 -45.98 -11.60 -81.07
N SER A 110 -45.52 -11.14 -82.25
CA SER A 110 -46.32 -10.28 -83.14
C SER A 110 -46.14 -10.63 -84.64
N ILE A 111 -47.21 -10.52 -85.37
CA ILE A 111 -47.21 -10.66 -86.81
C ILE A 111 -48.28 -9.70 -87.33
N ASN A 112 -47.96 -8.93 -88.40
CA ASN A 112 -48.85 -7.87 -88.93
C ASN A 112 -49.27 -6.93 -87.78
N SER A 113 -50.60 -6.75 -87.59
CA SER A 113 -51.16 -5.95 -86.48
C SER A 113 -51.57 -6.81 -85.23
N SER A 114 -51.34 -8.12 -85.28
CA SER A 114 -51.68 -9.05 -84.17
C SER A 114 -50.50 -9.25 -83.25
N SER A 115 -50.76 -9.17 -81.95
CA SER A 115 -49.76 -9.49 -80.93
C SER A 115 -50.39 -10.18 -79.71
N LEU A 116 -49.65 -11.12 -79.11
CA LEU A 116 -49.98 -11.68 -77.83
C LEU A 116 -48.75 -11.67 -76.94
N SER A 117 -48.96 -11.47 -75.63
CA SER A 117 -47.90 -11.45 -74.62
C SER A 117 -48.17 -12.51 -73.54
N ARG A 118 -47.12 -13.12 -73.05
CA ARG A 118 -47.10 -14.01 -71.87
C ARG A 118 -45.92 -13.69 -71.00
N ASN A 119 -46.12 -13.83 -69.73
CA ASN A 119 -45.00 -13.77 -68.73
C ASN A 119 -44.40 -15.13 -68.58
N VAL A 120 -43.09 -15.18 -68.55
CA VAL A 120 -42.27 -16.29 -68.07
C VAL A 120 -41.48 -15.82 -66.88
N THR A 121 -41.18 -16.72 -65.90
CA THR A 121 -40.49 -16.41 -64.69
C THR A 121 -39.10 -17.02 -64.75
N PHE A 122 -38.09 -16.23 -64.45
CA PHE A 122 -36.72 -16.71 -64.22
C PHE A 122 -36.41 -16.73 -62.71
N VAL A 123 -35.78 -17.80 -62.25
CA VAL A 123 -35.37 -17.99 -60.82
C VAL A 123 -33.86 -17.77 -60.67
N ALA A 124 -33.44 -17.12 -59.61
CA ALA A 124 -32.01 -16.93 -59.30
C ALA A 124 -31.28 -18.29 -59.11
N ASP A 125 -30.03 -18.39 -59.57
CA ASP A 125 -29.24 -19.63 -59.51
C ASP A 125 -28.61 -19.86 -58.12
N VAL A 126 -29.24 -20.69 -57.30
CA VAL A 126 -28.76 -21.06 -55.95
C VAL A 126 -27.40 -21.76 -55.94
N ARG A 127 -26.98 -22.35 -57.09
CA ARG A 127 -25.68 -23.05 -57.18
C ARG A 127 -24.50 -22.09 -57.19
N THR A 128 -24.75 -20.86 -57.67
CA THR A 128 -23.73 -19.81 -57.73
C THR A 128 -23.89 -18.78 -56.61
N ALA A 129 -24.61 -19.15 -55.53
CA ALA A 129 -24.83 -18.30 -54.39
C ALA A 129 -23.53 -17.79 -53.78
N GLN A 130 -23.46 -16.47 -53.58
CA GLN A 130 -22.29 -15.79 -53.00
C GLN A 130 -22.72 -14.70 -52.03
N ILE A 131 -21.86 -14.35 -51.09
CA ILE A 131 -22.02 -13.19 -50.23
C ILE A 131 -21.63 -11.94 -51.07
N ALA A 132 -22.59 -11.23 -51.54
CA ALA A 132 -22.35 -10.03 -52.35
C ALA A 132 -21.94 -8.82 -51.49
N VAL A 133 -22.52 -8.70 -50.30
CA VAL A 133 -22.24 -7.64 -49.32
C VAL A 133 -22.27 -8.24 -47.92
N LEU A 134 -21.35 -7.82 -47.08
CA LEU A 134 -21.42 -7.93 -45.62
C LEU A 134 -21.02 -6.58 -45.04
N GLU A 135 -21.96 -5.89 -44.41
CA GLU A 135 -21.76 -4.55 -43.86
C GLU A 135 -22.15 -4.51 -42.40
N VAL A 136 -21.43 -3.70 -41.60
CA VAL A 136 -21.75 -3.44 -40.19
C VAL A 136 -22.85 -2.37 -40.15
N THR A 137 -23.96 -2.68 -39.50
CA THR A 137 -25.11 -1.76 -39.35
C THR A 137 -25.16 -1.12 -37.96
N GLN A 138 -24.60 -1.80 -36.93
CA GLN A 138 -24.40 -1.26 -35.59
C GLN A 138 -23.07 -1.77 -35.05
N ASP A 139 -22.26 -0.86 -34.47
CA ASP A 139 -20.95 -1.15 -33.89
C ASP A 139 -20.83 -0.56 -32.48
N TYR A 140 -19.74 -0.92 -31.77
CA TYR A 140 -19.43 -0.46 -30.41
C TYR A 140 -20.46 -0.87 -29.35
N ALA A 141 -21.06 -2.04 -29.49
CA ALA A 141 -21.91 -2.62 -28.44
C ALA A 141 -21.12 -2.88 -27.18
N VAL A 142 -21.78 -2.75 -26.02
CA VAL A 142 -21.18 -3.06 -24.72
C VAL A 142 -20.93 -4.57 -24.60
N ALA A 143 -19.78 -4.95 -24.11
CA ALA A 143 -19.38 -6.35 -23.86
C ALA A 143 -20.09 -6.92 -22.61
N ASP A 144 -21.43 -6.90 -22.60
CA ASP A 144 -22.28 -7.36 -21.49
C ASP A 144 -22.92 -8.74 -21.75
N GLY A 145 -22.61 -9.34 -22.91
CA GLY A 145 -23.18 -10.61 -23.37
C GLY A 145 -24.60 -10.53 -23.90
N SER A 146 -25.23 -9.35 -23.88
CA SER A 146 -26.62 -9.15 -24.30
C SER A 146 -26.80 -8.06 -25.34
N THR A 147 -26.03 -6.99 -25.26
CA THR A 147 -26.05 -5.91 -26.25
C THR A 147 -25.32 -6.35 -27.53
N ALA A 148 -26.02 -6.27 -28.68
CA ALA A 148 -25.49 -6.79 -29.92
C ALA A 148 -24.90 -5.71 -30.82
N ASN A 149 -23.79 -6.02 -31.48
CA ASN A 149 -23.41 -5.45 -32.76
C ASN A 149 -24.22 -6.15 -33.85
N THR A 150 -24.59 -5.43 -34.89
CA THR A 150 -25.37 -6.00 -36.01
C THR A 150 -24.68 -5.79 -37.35
N LEU A 151 -24.78 -6.83 -38.18
CA LEU A 151 -24.31 -6.80 -39.55
C LEU A 151 -25.46 -7.22 -40.47
N ARG A 152 -25.42 -6.77 -41.73
CA ARG A 152 -26.33 -7.19 -42.77
C ARG A 152 -25.53 -7.89 -43.87
N ALA A 153 -25.89 -9.15 -44.17
CA ALA A 153 -25.39 -9.88 -45.31
C ALA A 153 -26.40 -9.84 -46.44
N ARG A 154 -25.94 -9.72 -47.69
CA ARG A 154 -26.74 -9.88 -48.89
C ARG A 154 -26.18 -11.02 -49.74
N VAL A 155 -27.02 -11.97 -50.04
CA VAL A 155 -26.68 -13.15 -50.85
C VAL A 155 -27.31 -12.97 -52.25
N THR A 156 -26.50 -13.15 -53.26
CA THR A 156 -26.91 -13.13 -54.66
C THR A 156 -26.35 -14.33 -55.40
N ASP A 157 -26.91 -14.61 -56.61
CA ASP A 157 -26.22 -15.47 -57.56
C ASP A 157 -25.07 -14.72 -58.28
N ALA A 158 -24.41 -15.36 -59.22
CA ALA A 158 -23.29 -14.79 -59.98
C ALA A 158 -23.67 -13.56 -60.80
N PHE A 159 -24.95 -13.38 -61.13
CA PHE A 159 -25.47 -12.23 -61.88
C PHE A 159 -26.06 -11.13 -61.03
N GLY A 160 -26.01 -11.29 -59.67
CA GLY A 160 -26.49 -10.28 -58.73
C GLY A 160 -27.97 -10.40 -58.39
N ASN A 161 -28.65 -11.47 -58.80
CA ASN A 161 -30.04 -11.70 -58.40
C ASN A 161 -30.10 -12.12 -56.93
N ALA A 162 -31.01 -11.50 -56.19
CA ALA A 162 -31.21 -11.79 -54.77
C ALA A 162 -31.65 -13.25 -54.54
N LEU A 163 -31.05 -13.91 -53.57
CA LEU A 163 -31.35 -15.29 -53.23
C LEU A 163 -32.06 -15.37 -51.88
N ALA A 164 -33.36 -15.61 -51.90
CA ALA A 164 -34.18 -15.84 -50.71
C ALA A 164 -34.01 -17.26 -50.17
N GLY A 165 -34.22 -17.45 -48.87
CA GLY A 165 -34.25 -18.78 -48.20
C GLY A 165 -32.92 -19.49 -48.17
N GLN A 166 -31.80 -18.79 -48.39
CA GLN A 166 -30.46 -19.40 -48.35
C GLN A 166 -29.91 -19.44 -46.93
N THR A 167 -29.35 -20.58 -46.57
CA THR A 167 -28.67 -20.74 -45.28
C THR A 167 -27.25 -20.22 -45.40
N VAL A 168 -26.93 -19.19 -44.61
CA VAL A 168 -25.58 -18.61 -44.46
C VAL A 168 -25.00 -19.10 -43.18
N SER A 169 -23.80 -19.69 -43.21
CA SER A 169 -23.03 -20.04 -42.01
C SER A 169 -22.32 -18.81 -41.49
N VAL A 170 -22.36 -18.59 -40.17
CA VAL A 170 -21.75 -17.43 -39.53
C VAL A 170 -20.83 -17.88 -38.38
N THR A 171 -19.65 -17.30 -38.33
CA THR A 171 -18.72 -17.46 -37.21
C THR A 171 -18.26 -16.10 -36.71
N ALA A 172 -17.94 -16.03 -35.41
CA ALA A 172 -17.39 -14.83 -34.79
C ALA A 172 -16.12 -15.18 -33.99
N GLY A 173 -15.15 -14.26 -33.99
CA GLY A 173 -13.90 -14.36 -33.27
C GLY A 173 -13.96 -13.80 -31.85
N ASN A 174 -12.82 -13.81 -31.14
CA ASN A 174 -12.62 -13.20 -29.82
C ASN A 174 -13.70 -13.57 -28.78
N GLY A 175 -14.19 -14.82 -28.80
CA GLY A 175 -15.19 -15.29 -27.85
C GLY A 175 -16.60 -14.69 -28.03
N ALA A 176 -16.86 -13.96 -29.13
CA ALA A 176 -18.18 -13.44 -29.42
C ALA A 176 -19.15 -14.55 -29.82
N THR A 177 -20.40 -14.36 -29.48
CA THR A 177 -21.49 -15.32 -29.72
C THR A 177 -22.34 -14.84 -30.89
N VAL A 178 -22.64 -15.74 -31.84
CA VAL A 178 -23.49 -15.50 -32.99
C VAL A 178 -24.29 -16.77 -33.27
N SER A 179 -25.47 -16.61 -33.90
CA SER A 179 -26.19 -17.78 -34.47
C SER A 179 -25.32 -18.41 -35.55
N PRO A 180 -25.00 -19.71 -35.47
CA PRO A 180 -24.10 -20.37 -36.42
C PRO A 180 -24.65 -20.41 -37.86
N THR A 181 -25.95 -20.26 -38.01
CA THR A 181 -26.62 -20.17 -39.30
C THR A 181 -27.74 -19.13 -39.25
N VAL A 182 -27.92 -18.40 -40.37
CA VAL A 182 -29.01 -17.46 -40.60
C VAL A 182 -29.60 -17.71 -41.98
N ILE A 183 -30.87 -17.31 -42.20
CA ILE A 183 -31.57 -17.57 -43.46
C ILE A 183 -31.97 -16.25 -44.11
N THR A 184 -31.66 -16.08 -45.41
CA THR A 184 -31.96 -14.85 -46.16
C THR A 184 -33.47 -14.65 -46.40
N GLY A 185 -33.90 -13.41 -46.23
CA GLY A 185 -35.26 -12.95 -46.54
C GLY A 185 -35.53 -12.87 -48.05
N PRO A 186 -36.75 -12.44 -48.44
CA PRO A 186 -37.17 -12.37 -49.87
C PRO A 186 -36.30 -11.50 -50.75
N ASP A 187 -35.63 -10.50 -50.15
CA ASP A 187 -34.73 -9.56 -50.85
C ASP A 187 -33.26 -10.06 -50.88
N GLY A 188 -33.02 -11.28 -50.44
CA GLY A 188 -31.69 -11.89 -50.32
C GLY A 188 -30.86 -11.36 -49.18
N THR A 189 -31.43 -10.54 -48.27
CA THR A 189 -30.70 -10.01 -47.12
C THR A 189 -31.00 -10.78 -45.83
N VAL A 190 -30.07 -10.72 -44.87
CA VAL A 190 -30.27 -11.24 -43.54
C VAL A 190 -29.47 -10.40 -42.55
N GLU A 191 -30.04 -10.15 -41.37
CA GLU A 191 -29.36 -9.52 -40.24
C GLU A 191 -28.65 -10.57 -39.40
N ILE A 192 -27.44 -10.22 -38.96
CA ILE A 192 -26.58 -11.03 -38.10
C ILE A 192 -26.35 -10.25 -36.82
N SER A 193 -26.86 -10.76 -35.70
CA SER A 193 -26.63 -10.20 -34.37
C SER A 193 -25.47 -10.92 -33.68
N VAL A 194 -24.53 -10.15 -33.16
CA VAL A 194 -23.31 -10.65 -32.50
C VAL A 194 -23.22 -10.03 -31.10
N THR A 195 -23.07 -10.85 -30.06
CA THR A 195 -22.89 -10.40 -28.66
C THR A 195 -21.55 -10.90 -28.13
N SER A 196 -21.01 -10.23 -27.12
CA SER A 196 -19.77 -10.66 -26.46
C SER A 196 -19.72 -10.25 -25.00
N GLN A 197 -19.06 -11.04 -24.18
CA GLN A 197 -18.61 -10.67 -22.83
C GLN A 197 -17.14 -10.19 -22.82
N THR A 198 -16.46 -10.30 -23.95
CA THR A 198 -15.07 -9.88 -24.12
C THR A 198 -15.01 -8.60 -24.95
N ALA A 199 -14.45 -7.55 -24.39
CA ALA A 199 -14.20 -6.31 -25.12
C ALA A 199 -13.07 -6.48 -26.13
N GLY A 200 -13.15 -5.73 -27.20
CA GLY A 200 -12.18 -5.76 -28.29
C GLY A 200 -12.80 -6.08 -29.63
N VAL A 201 -11.96 -6.25 -30.63
CA VAL A 201 -12.36 -6.53 -32.00
C VAL A 201 -12.73 -8.00 -32.17
N SER A 202 -13.91 -8.25 -32.74
CA SER A 202 -14.37 -9.56 -33.18
C SER A 202 -14.53 -9.59 -34.69
N ALA A 203 -13.85 -10.50 -35.38
CA ALA A 203 -14.06 -10.73 -36.81
C ALA A 203 -15.29 -11.62 -36.98
N VAL A 204 -16.31 -11.12 -37.72
CA VAL A 204 -17.53 -11.85 -38.08
C VAL A 204 -17.41 -12.29 -39.53
N THR A 205 -17.53 -13.58 -39.77
CA THR A 205 -17.38 -14.20 -41.09
C THR A 205 -18.69 -14.87 -41.50
N ALA A 206 -19.25 -14.47 -42.63
CA ALA A 206 -20.39 -15.09 -43.28
C ALA A 206 -19.90 -15.95 -44.44
N THR A 207 -20.45 -17.16 -44.60
CA THR A 207 -20.02 -18.13 -45.61
C THR A 207 -21.25 -18.80 -46.25
N ILE A 208 -21.26 -18.88 -47.57
CA ILE A 208 -22.20 -19.68 -48.34
C ILE A 208 -21.45 -20.34 -49.50
N ASN A 209 -21.64 -21.64 -49.73
CA ASN A 209 -20.90 -22.39 -50.73
C ASN A 209 -19.35 -22.17 -50.52
N ASN A 210 -18.64 -21.64 -51.53
CA ASN A 210 -17.25 -21.26 -51.48
C ASN A 210 -17.01 -19.75 -51.34
N SER A 211 -18.07 -18.96 -51.12
CA SER A 211 -17.99 -17.51 -50.93
C SER A 211 -17.93 -17.19 -49.46
N THR A 212 -16.97 -16.36 -49.08
CA THR A 212 -16.80 -15.86 -47.70
C THR A 212 -16.64 -14.34 -47.73
N ALA A 213 -17.21 -13.68 -46.72
CA ALA A 213 -16.93 -12.28 -46.40
C ALA A 213 -16.73 -12.12 -44.91
N SER A 214 -15.83 -11.24 -44.53
CA SER A 214 -15.55 -10.93 -43.12
C SER A 214 -15.61 -9.44 -42.85
N GLN A 215 -16.13 -9.07 -41.67
CA GLN A 215 -16.12 -7.70 -41.13
C GLN A 215 -15.76 -7.72 -39.66
N ASN A 216 -15.09 -6.67 -39.22
CA ASN A 216 -14.76 -6.49 -37.81
C ASN A 216 -15.85 -5.66 -37.14
N VAL A 217 -16.25 -6.08 -35.92
CA VAL A 217 -17.05 -5.29 -35.00
C VAL A 217 -16.28 -5.11 -33.69
N MET A 218 -16.47 -3.98 -33.02
CA MET A 218 -15.83 -3.63 -31.76
C MET A 218 -16.82 -3.80 -30.61
N PHE A 219 -16.40 -4.48 -29.57
CA PHE A 219 -17.09 -4.48 -28.29
C PHE A 219 -16.34 -3.62 -27.29
N ILE A 220 -17.05 -2.76 -26.55
CA ILE A 220 -16.48 -1.88 -25.53
C ILE A 220 -16.77 -2.43 -24.12
N ALA A 221 -15.82 -2.29 -23.19
CA ALA A 221 -16.02 -2.69 -21.80
C ALA A 221 -17.13 -1.84 -21.13
N ASP A 222 -17.92 -2.46 -20.23
CA ASP A 222 -19.05 -1.79 -19.57
C ASP A 222 -18.59 -0.96 -18.36
N VAL A 223 -18.44 0.33 -18.55
CA VAL A 223 -18.05 1.28 -17.48
C VAL A 223 -19.03 1.34 -16.31
N ARG A 224 -20.31 0.94 -16.51
CA ARG A 224 -21.34 0.97 -15.45
C ARG A 224 -21.11 -0.11 -14.40
N THR A 225 -20.44 -1.19 -14.78
CA THR A 225 -20.12 -2.31 -13.90
C THR A 225 -18.66 -2.27 -13.41
N ALA A 226 -18.00 -1.10 -13.54
CA ALA A 226 -16.62 -0.91 -13.14
C ALA A 226 -16.40 -1.31 -11.66
N LYS A 227 -15.38 -2.13 -11.45
CA LYS A 227 -14.96 -2.60 -10.11
C LYS A 227 -13.43 -2.61 -10.00
N ILE A 228 -12.96 -2.47 -8.77
CA ILE A 228 -11.55 -2.76 -8.47
C ILE A 228 -11.39 -4.29 -8.51
N ALA A 229 -10.75 -4.79 -9.54
CA ALA A 229 -10.52 -6.22 -9.72
C ALA A 229 -9.33 -6.71 -8.89
N ASP A 230 -8.33 -5.86 -8.71
CA ASP A 230 -7.14 -6.16 -7.92
C ASP A 230 -6.50 -4.88 -7.38
N LEU A 231 -5.82 -5.02 -6.22
CA LEU A 231 -4.98 -3.99 -5.60
C LEU A 231 -3.75 -4.68 -5.03
N VAL A 232 -2.58 -4.42 -5.59
CA VAL A 232 -1.31 -5.09 -5.25
C VAL A 232 -0.31 -4.06 -4.74
N VAL A 233 0.40 -4.38 -3.68
CA VAL A 233 1.56 -3.61 -3.22
C VAL A 233 2.76 -3.98 -4.09
N ILE A 234 3.39 -2.99 -4.73
CA ILE A 234 4.55 -3.16 -5.61
C ILE A 234 5.85 -2.63 -4.99
N LYS A 235 5.74 -1.75 -4.00
CA LYS A 235 6.85 -1.30 -3.16
C LYS A 235 6.34 -1.03 -1.74
N ASP A 236 7.05 -1.57 -0.74
CA ASP A 236 6.71 -1.43 0.67
C ASP A 236 7.93 -0.97 1.49
N ASP A 237 7.77 -0.80 2.79
CA ASP A 237 8.81 -0.43 3.76
C ASP A 237 9.54 0.88 3.42
N SER A 238 8.85 1.85 2.81
CA SER A 238 9.42 3.17 2.57
C SER A 238 9.58 3.94 3.88
N VAL A 239 10.64 4.75 3.93
CA VAL A 239 10.92 5.58 5.10
C VAL A 239 9.80 6.60 5.32
N ALA A 240 9.41 6.79 6.58
CA ALA A 240 8.39 7.75 7.02
C ALA A 240 8.96 9.18 7.04
N ASP A 241 9.48 9.68 5.91
CA ASP A 241 10.09 11.00 5.75
C ASP A 241 9.16 12.00 5.04
N GLY A 242 7.94 11.58 4.68
CA GLY A 242 6.97 12.38 3.94
C GLY A 242 7.25 12.49 2.44
N ALA A 243 8.38 11.98 1.95
CA ALA A 243 8.81 12.07 0.56
C ALA A 243 8.92 10.71 -0.12
N MET A 244 9.46 9.72 0.55
CA MET A 244 9.57 8.36 0.02
C MET A 244 8.22 7.66 0.04
N ALA A 245 7.81 7.14 -1.13
CA ALA A 245 6.51 6.53 -1.29
C ALA A 245 6.55 5.00 -1.27
N ASN A 246 5.57 4.39 -0.62
CA ASN A 246 5.09 3.06 -0.92
C ASN A 246 4.24 3.11 -2.18
N MET A 247 4.29 2.08 -2.99
CA MET A 247 3.60 2.02 -4.28
C MET A 247 2.65 0.83 -4.33
N LEU A 248 1.44 1.10 -4.80
CA LEU A 248 0.44 0.08 -5.08
C LEU A 248 0.00 0.20 -6.53
N ARG A 249 -0.52 -0.88 -7.09
CA ARG A 249 -1.16 -0.89 -8.40
C ARG A 249 -2.57 -1.45 -8.28
N ALA A 250 -3.54 -0.63 -8.66
CA ALA A 250 -4.92 -1.05 -8.80
C ALA A 250 -5.20 -1.48 -10.25
N ARG A 251 -6.09 -2.46 -10.43
CA ARG A 251 -6.66 -2.83 -11.73
C ARG A 251 -8.16 -2.70 -11.69
N VAL A 252 -8.70 -1.97 -12.66
CA VAL A 252 -10.13 -1.75 -12.82
C VAL A 252 -10.63 -2.54 -14.01
N THR A 253 -11.69 -3.29 -13.82
CA THR A 253 -12.37 -4.04 -14.89
C THR A 253 -13.88 -3.86 -14.78
N ASP A 254 -14.58 -4.23 -15.84
CA ASP A 254 -16.03 -4.44 -15.79
C ASP A 254 -16.38 -5.76 -15.08
N ALA A 255 -17.65 -6.12 -15.08
CA ALA A 255 -18.15 -7.35 -14.45
C ALA A 255 -17.53 -8.62 -15.04
N PHE A 256 -17.18 -8.59 -16.33
CA PHE A 256 -16.64 -9.74 -17.08
C PHE A 256 -15.11 -9.78 -17.10
N GLY A 257 -14.43 -8.79 -16.49
CA GLY A 257 -12.98 -8.76 -16.42
C GLY A 257 -12.29 -7.97 -17.52
N ASN A 258 -13.05 -7.28 -18.38
CA ASN A 258 -12.47 -6.41 -19.40
C ASN A 258 -11.85 -5.17 -18.73
N ALA A 259 -10.65 -4.83 -19.15
CA ALA A 259 -9.92 -3.67 -18.64
C ALA A 259 -10.66 -2.37 -18.95
N LEU A 260 -10.73 -1.47 -17.98
CA LEU A 260 -11.40 -0.18 -18.13
C LEU A 260 -10.38 0.95 -18.06
N ALA A 261 -10.12 1.56 -19.22
CA ALA A 261 -9.29 2.75 -19.36
C ALA A 261 -10.04 4.02 -18.95
N GLY A 262 -9.29 5.06 -18.52
CA GLY A 262 -9.83 6.40 -18.26
C GLY A 262 -10.79 6.47 -17.07
N GLN A 263 -10.82 5.46 -16.20
CA GLN A 263 -11.69 5.45 -15.03
C GLN A 263 -11.04 6.18 -13.86
N THR A 264 -11.81 7.02 -13.19
CA THR A 264 -11.37 7.71 -11.98
C THR A 264 -11.58 6.80 -10.78
N VAL A 265 -10.49 6.46 -10.10
CA VAL A 265 -10.45 5.69 -8.86
C VAL A 265 -10.22 6.66 -7.70
N SER A 266 -11.08 6.65 -6.70
CA SER A 266 -10.89 7.37 -5.45
C SER A 266 -9.93 6.59 -4.55
N VAL A 267 -8.98 7.30 -3.93
CA VAL A 267 -7.98 6.70 -3.06
C VAL A 267 -7.98 7.38 -1.69
N MET A 268 -7.94 6.57 -0.65
CA MET A 268 -7.78 7.02 0.74
C MET A 268 -6.67 6.23 1.41
N ALA A 269 -5.93 6.90 2.28
CA ALA A 269 -4.93 6.25 3.13
C ALA A 269 -5.19 6.58 4.61
N GLY A 270 -4.90 5.62 5.48
CA GLY A 270 -5.02 5.75 6.94
C GLY A 270 -3.70 6.11 7.62
N ASN A 271 -3.72 6.23 8.96
CA ASN A 271 -2.56 6.44 9.83
C ASN A 271 -1.66 7.61 9.39
N GLY A 272 -2.27 8.73 8.96
CA GLY A 272 -1.52 9.93 8.55
C GLY A 272 -0.79 9.82 7.21
N ALA A 273 -0.93 8.72 6.48
CA ALA A 273 -0.39 8.61 5.13
C ALA A 273 -1.20 9.46 4.15
N THR A 274 -0.51 9.99 3.15
CA THR A 274 -1.05 10.88 2.12
C THR A 274 -0.96 10.22 0.75
N THR A 275 -2.04 10.32 -0.02
CA THR A 275 -2.13 9.88 -1.41
C THR A 275 -2.77 10.97 -2.26
N ALA A 276 -2.65 10.89 -3.58
CA ALA A 276 -3.56 11.62 -4.45
C ALA A 276 -5.00 11.12 -4.18
N PRO A 277 -5.99 12.03 -4.00
CA PRO A 277 -7.37 11.63 -3.66
C PRO A 277 -8.05 10.86 -4.79
N THR A 278 -7.59 11.06 -6.03
CA THR A 278 -8.07 10.36 -7.22
C THR A 278 -6.90 10.06 -8.16
N VAL A 279 -7.01 8.92 -8.85
CA VAL A 279 -6.08 8.50 -9.92
C VAL A 279 -6.88 7.97 -11.10
N THR A 280 -6.32 8.00 -12.31
CA THR A 280 -7.02 7.60 -13.54
C THR A 280 -6.35 6.40 -14.19
N THR A 281 -7.15 5.39 -14.58
CA THR A 281 -6.64 4.15 -15.16
C THR A 281 -6.08 4.35 -16.57
N GLN A 282 -5.00 3.64 -16.87
CA GLN A 282 -4.37 3.55 -18.20
C GLN A 282 -5.16 2.63 -19.15
N PRO A 283 -4.78 2.51 -20.44
CA PRO A 283 -5.49 1.68 -21.41
C PRO A 283 -5.62 0.20 -21.02
N ASP A 284 -4.72 -0.33 -20.23
CA ASP A 284 -4.77 -1.71 -19.72
C ASP A 284 -5.62 -1.87 -18.44
N GLY A 285 -6.30 -0.81 -18.01
CA GLY A 285 -7.13 -0.76 -16.81
C GLY A 285 -6.34 -0.66 -15.51
N THR A 286 -5.02 -0.50 -15.57
CA THR A 286 -4.20 -0.37 -14.36
C THR A 286 -3.94 1.09 -14.01
N VAL A 287 -3.63 1.34 -12.73
CA VAL A 287 -3.17 2.64 -12.24
C VAL A 287 -2.27 2.44 -11.04
N GLU A 288 -1.20 3.23 -10.96
CA GLU A 288 -0.31 3.26 -9.81
C GLU A 288 -0.80 4.28 -8.77
N ILE A 289 -0.69 3.88 -7.51
CA ILE A 289 -1.04 4.68 -6.34
C ILE A 289 0.21 4.84 -5.50
N SER A 290 0.60 6.10 -5.28
CA SER A 290 1.72 6.48 -4.43
C SER A 290 1.20 6.94 -3.07
N ALA A 291 1.73 6.36 -1.99
CA ALA A 291 1.42 6.74 -0.63
C ALA A 291 2.71 7.16 0.11
N THR A 292 2.71 8.34 0.74
CA THR A 292 3.80 8.84 1.59
C THR A 292 3.31 9.04 3.01
N SER A 293 4.22 9.02 4.00
CA SER A 293 3.86 9.25 5.40
C SER A 293 5.03 9.87 6.17
N GLN A 294 4.73 10.69 7.18
CA GLN A 294 5.67 11.09 8.22
C GLN A 294 5.50 10.23 9.49
N THR A 295 4.50 9.38 9.52
CA THR A 295 4.23 8.49 10.64
C THR A 295 4.62 7.06 10.27
N ALA A 296 5.53 6.47 11.05
CA ALA A 296 5.91 5.06 10.89
C ALA A 296 4.77 4.14 11.35
N GLY A 297 4.73 2.97 10.77
CA GLY A 297 3.73 1.95 11.05
C GLY A 297 2.88 1.58 9.84
N ILE A 298 1.86 0.77 10.09
CA ILE A 298 0.98 0.26 9.05
C ILE A 298 -0.05 1.33 8.67
N SER A 299 -0.13 1.62 7.36
CA SER A 299 -1.17 2.45 6.75
C SER A 299 -2.01 1.62 5.82
N THR A 300 -3.34 1.69 5.96
CA THR A 300 -4.26 1.02 5.05
C THR A 300 -4.59 1.94 3.88
N VAL A 301 -4.25 1.53 2.66
CA VAL A 301 -4.61 2.23 1.42
C VAL A 301 -5.82 1.56 0.80
N THR A 302 -6.85 2.33 0.54
CA THR A 302 -8.13 1.88 -0.03
C THR A 302 -8.36 2.54 -1.39
N ALA A 303 -8.56 1.74 -2.42
CA ALA A 303 -8.99 2.18 -3.75
C ALA A 303 -10.47 1.86 -3.93
N THR A 304 -11.23 2.83 -4.45
CA THR A 304 -12.69 2.73 -4.60
C THR A 304 -13.14 3.24 -5.95
N ILE A 305 -14.04 2.49 -6.59
CA ILE A 305 -14.78 2.92 -7.79
C ILE A 305 -16.22 2.42 -7.68
N ASN A 306 -17.20 3.27 -7.97
CA ASN A 306 -18.62 2.95 -7.78
C ASN A 306 -18.85 2.38 -6.36
N ASN A 307 -19.42 1.16 -6.27
CA ASN A 307 -19.65 0.44 -5.00
C ASN A 307 -18.58 -0.63 -4.71
N SER A 308 -17.48 -0.64 -5.48
CA SER A 308 -16.38 -1.59 -5.30
C SER A 308 -15.20 -0.93 -4.62
N SER A 309 -14.68 -1.57 -3.58
CA SER A 309 -13.47 -1.12 -2.90
C SER A 309 -12.56 -2.30 -2.54
N LEU A 310 -11.25 -2.08 -2.62
CA LEU A 310 -10.24 -2.98 -2.07
C LEU A 310 -9.24 -2.17 -1.24
N SER A 311 -8.73 -2.80 -0.19
CA SER A 311 -7.74 -2.21 0.70
C SER A 311 -6.51 -3.10 0.81
N ARG A 312 -5.35 -2.47 0.97
CA ARG A 312 -4.07 -3.13 1.29
C ARG A 312 -3.32 -2.32 2.34
N ASN A 313 -2.63 -3.04 3.19
CA ASN A 313 -1.72 -2.43 4.14
C ASN A 313 -0.36 -2.23 3.50
N VAL A 314 0.24 -1.09 3.80
CA VAL A 314 1.65 -0.78 3.52
C VAL A 314 2.32 -0.35 4.81
N MET A 315 3.60 -0.66 4.95
CA MET A 315 4.40 -0.33 6.11
C MET A 315 5.28 0.88 5.82
N PHE A 316 5.31 1.85 6.73
CA PHE A 316 6.30 2.91 6.75
C PHE A 316 7.26 2.68 7.92
N VAL A 317 8.56 2.78 7.66
CA VAL A 317 9.60 2.58 8.67
C VAL A 317 10.17 3.92 9.13
N ALA A 318 10.49 4.04 10.44
CA ALA A 318 11.12 5.24 10.97
C ALA A 318 12.51 5.48 10.34
N ASP A 319 12.89 6.74 10.16
CA ASP A 319 14.16 7.11 9.52
C ASP A 319 15.34 7.07 10.50
N VAL A 320 16.06 5.97 10.51
CA VAL A 320 17.25 5.79 11.38
C VAL A 320 18.37 6.82 11.12
N ARG A 321 18.39 7.45 9.95
CA ARG A 321 19.42 8.48 9.61
C ARG A 321 19.21 9.77 10.37
N THR A 322 18.00 10.05 10.77
CA THR A 322 17.61 11.24 11.54
C THR A 322 17.42 10.96 13.02
N ALA A 323 17.94 9.81 13.51
CA ALA A 323 17.84 9.40 14.90
C ALA A 323 18.36 10.48 15.85
N GLN A 324 17.56 10.83 16.84
CA GLN A 324 17.86 11.84 17.87
C GLN A 324 17.39 11.40 19.24
N ILE A 325 18.02 11.94 20.28
CA ILE A 325 17.52 11.80 21.65
C ILE A 325 16.29 12.71 21.79
N ALA A 326 15.13 12.13 21.84
CA ALA A 326 13.89 12.87 22.03
C ALA A 326 13.68 13.27 23.50
N ASP A 327 14.09 12.40 24.42
CA ASP A 327 13.95 12.62 25.85
C ASP A 327 14.96 11.81 26.64
N LEU A 328 15.45 12.38 27.76
CA LEU A 328 16.27 11.71 28.78
C LEU A 328 15.70 12.09 30.16
N VAL A 329 15.12 11.15 30.87
CA VAL A 329 14.41 11.38 32.13
C VAL A 329 15.04 10.54 33.24
N VAL A 330 15.24 11.16 34.42
CA VAL A 330 15.62 10.45 35.65
C VAL A 330 14.36 9.75 36.22
N ILE A 331 14.40 8.44 36.34
CA ILE A 331 13.30 7.62 36.90
C ILE A 331 13.55 7.16 38.33
N LYS A 332 14.82 7.14 38.79
CA LYS A 332 15.23 6.90 40.17
C LYS A 332 16.46 7.73 40.48
N ASP A 333 16.43 8.49 41.57
CA ASP A 333 17.53 9.34 42.05
C ASP A 333 17.80 9.12 43.56
N GLY A 334 18.89 9.70 44.07
CA GLY A 334 19.24 9.65 45.47
C GLY A 334 19.73 8.28 45.97
N SER A 335 20.27 7.45 45.08
CA SER A 335 20.83 6.17 45.45
C SER A 335 22.09 6.34 46.29
N VAL A 336 22.35 5.37 47.16
CA VAL A 336 23.54 5.36 48.05
C VAL A 336 24.81 5.16 47.19
N ALA A 337 25.86 5.91 47.51
CA ALA A 337 27.17 5.82 46.87
C ALA A 337 27.97 4.59 47.36
N ASP A 338 27.40 3.39 47.18
CA ASP A 338 27.97 2.11 47.62
C ASP A 338 28.63 1.32 46.48
N GLY A 339 28.60 1.89 45.23
CA GLY A 339 29.11 1.24 44.04
C GLY A 339 28.20 0.17 43.45
N SER A 340 27.06 -0.12 44.08
CA SER A 340 26.13 -1.19 43.68
C SER A 340 24.67 -0.70 43.50
N THR A 341 24.23 0.19 44.34
CA THR A 341 22.87 0.76 44.28
C THR A 341 22.78 1.81 43.16
N ALA A 342 21.93 1.51 42.16
CA ALA A 342 21.89 2.33 40.97
C ALA A 342 20.84 3.46 41.05
N ASN A 343 21.17 4.61 40.49
CA ASN A 343 20.23 5.56 39.92
C ASN A 343 19.85 5.09 38.54
N MET A 344 18.62 5.44 38.07
CA MET A 344 18.07 4.99 36.80
C MET A 344 17.62 6.18 35.99
N LEU A 345 17.97 6.16 34.72
CA LEU A 345 17.43 7.10 33.72
C LEU A 345 16.78 6.30 32.60
N ARG A 346 15.86 6.93 31.88
CA ARG A 346 15.28 6.40 30.66
C ARG A 346 15.52 7.37 29.54
N VAL A 347 16.11 6.87 28.44
CA VAL A 347 16.28 7.60 27.20
C VAL A 347 15.22 7.16 26.21
N ARG A 348 14.73 8.09 25.39
CA ARG A 348 13.86 7.81 24.25
C ARG A 348 14.50 8.35 22.97
N VAL A 349 14.59 7.48 21.97
CA VAL A 349 15.14 7.81 20.65
C VAL A 349 14.03 7.82 19.62
N THR A 350 13.97 8.87 18.82
CA THR A 350 13.03 9.00 17.70
C THR A 350 13.75 9.49 16.45
N ASP A 351 13.08 9.38 15.31
CA ASP A 351 13.47 10.11 14.11
C ASP A 351 13.06 11.60 14.20
N ALA A 352 13.30 12.35 13.12
CA ALA A 352 12.98 13.79 13.05
C ALA A 352 11.46 14.07 13.14
N PHE A 353 10.60 13.09 12.84
CA PHE A 353 9.15 13.21 12.89
C PHE A 353 8.54 12.66 14.17
N GLY A 354 9.36 12.16 15.10
CA GLY A 354 8.93 11.64 16.39
C GLY A 354 8.57 10.16 16.40
N ASN A 355 8.83 9.43 15.31
CA ASN A 355 8.64 7.99 15.27
C ASN A 355 9.69 7.29 16.13
N ALA A 356 9.26 6.36 16.96
CA ALA A 356 10.14 5.59 17.84
C ALA A 356 11.15 4.76 17.04
N LEU A 357 12.40 4.77 17.49
CA LEU A 357 13.49 4.02 16.86
C LEU A 357 14.01 2.92 17.81
N GLY A 358 13.56 1.70 17.59
CA GLY A 358 14.09 0.52 18.26
C GLY A 358 15.41 0.03 17.63
N GLY A 359 16.20 -0.70 18.44
CA GLY A 359 17.46 -1.28 17.99
C GLY A 359 18.59 -0.29 17.77
N GLN A 360 18.46 0.97 18.23
CA GLN A 360 19.48 1.99 18.07
C GLN A 360 20.48 1.95 19.22
N THR A 361 21.76 2.09 18.89
CA THR A 361 22.83 2.16 19.88
C THR A 361 22.99 3.60 20.37
N VAL A 362 22.76 3.83 21.64
CA VAL A 362 22.96 5.11 22.33
C VAL A 362 24.25 5.03 23.13
N SER A 363 25.16 5.97 22.93
CA SER A 363 26.35 6.14 23.75
C SER A 363 26.01 6.84 25.05
N VAL A 364 26.53 6.35 26.15
CA VAL A 364 26.31 6.90 27.49
C VAL A 364 27.66 7.32 28.10
N LEU A 365 27.73 8.54 28.58
CA LEU A 365 28.87 9.07 29.32
C LEU A 365 28.37 9.66 30.64
N ALA A 366 29.07 9.35 31.74
CA ALA A 366 28.82 9.96 33.02
C ALA A 366 30.13 10.53 33.58
N ASP A 367 30.02 11.63 34.33
CA ASP A 367 31.15 12.26 35.03
C ASP A 367 31.28 11.79 36.48
N ASN A 368 32.18 12.46 37.23
CA ASN A 368 32.38 12.29 38.69
C ASN A 368 32.58 10.84 39.12
N GLY A 369 33.25 10.01 38.31
CA GLY A 369 33.58 8.62 38.63
C GLY A 369 32.38 7.66 38.65
N VAL A 370 31.28 8.04 38.08
CA VAL A 370 30.09 7.20 37.90
C VAL A 370 30.35 6.07 36.91
N THR A 371 29.96 4.87 37.29
CA THR A 371 30.04 3.69 36.43
C THR A 371 28.72 3.45 35.73
N THR A 372 28.78 3.26 34.40
CA THR A 372 27.63 2.93 33.54
C THR A 372 28.09 2.05 32.38
N ALA A 373 27.15 1.38 31.70
CA ALA A 373 27.43 0.77 30.41
C ALA A 373 27.74 1.89 29.39
N PRO A 374 28.82 1.80 28.59
CA PRO A 374 29.22 2.85 27.66
C PRO A 374 28.22 2.99 26.50
N THR A 375 27.42 1.95 26.22
CA THR A 375 26.36 1.94 25.21
C THR A 375 25.17 1.13 25.70
N VAL A 376 23.98 1.55 25.28
CA VAL A 376 22.71 0.83 25.48
C VAL A 376 21.97 0.76 24.15
N ILE A 377 21.05 -0.22 23.99
CA ILE A 377 20.29 -0.44 22.76
C ILE A 377 18.81 -0.23 23.06
N THR A 378 18.14 0.58 22.22
CA THR A 378 16.71 0.88 22.40
C THR A 378 15.82 -0.31 22.12
N GLU A 379 14.79 -0.48 22.92
CA GLU A 379 13.68 -1.42 22.73
C GLU A 379 12.81 -1.01 21.51
N PRO A 380 11.90 -1.86 21.03
CA PRO A 380 11.06 -1.55 19.87
C PRO A 380 10.25 -0.25 19.99
N ASP A 381 9.92 0.20 21.20
CA ASP A 381 9.22 1.45 21.47
C ASP A 381 10.14 2.69 21.46
N GLY A 382 11.41 2.50 21.14
CA GLY A 382 12.44 3.54 21.09
C GLY A 382 13.00 3.92 22.46
N THR A 383 12.63 3.26 23.55
CA THR A 383 13.12 3.55 24.90
C THR A 383 14.20 2.57 25.35
N VAL A 384 15.04 3.01 26.30
CA VAL A 384 15.95 2.11 27.02
C VAL A 384 16.29 2.73 28.38
N GLU A 385 16.48 1.87 29.39
CA GLU A 385 16.92 2.29 30.71
C GLU A 385 18.44 2.28 30.82
N ILE A 386 18.95 3.32 31.49
CA ILE A 386 20.37 3.50 31.80
C ILE A 386 20.51 3.37 33.31
N SER A 387 21.30 2.39 33.73
CA SER A 387 21.67 2.18 35.14
C SER A 387 23.04 2.78 35.40
N VAL A 388 23.14 3.61 36.43
CA VAL A 388 24.39 4.25 36.85
C VAL A 388 24.65 4.04 38.33
N THR A 389 25.89 3.71 38.72
CA THR A 389 26.30 3.50 40.09
C THR A 389 27.53 4.36 40.41
N SER A 390 27.75 4.69 41.69
CA SER A 390 28.89 5.48 42.13
C SER A 390 29.38 5.05 43.50
N GLN A 391 30.69 5.19 43.76
CA GLN A 391 31.28 5.17 45.07
C GLN A 391 31.52 6.59 45.62
N THR A 392 31.27 7.61 44.80
CA THR A 392 31.43 9.01 45.17
C THR A 392 30.06 9.66 45.33
N ALA A 393 29.78 10.20 46.49
CA ALA A 393 28.58 10.99 46.74
C ALA A 393 28.68 12.36 46.08
N GLY A 394 27.53 12.85 45.61
CA GLY A 394 27.47 14.13 44.91
C GLY A 394 26.60 14.06 43.67
N VAL A 395 26.57 15.15 42.92
CA VAL A 395 25.84 15.25 41.66
C VAL A 395 26.74 14.82 40.49
N SER A 396 26.20 14.00 39.61
CA SER A 396 26.85 13.55 38.39
C SER A 396 25.97 13.80 37.19
N ALA A 397 26.55 14.33 36.11
CA ALA A 397 25.89 14.49 34.85
C ALA A 397 25.98 13.21 34.01
N VAL A 398 24.83 12.69 33.58
CA VAL A 398 24.72 11.52 32.69
C VAL A 398 24.26 12.03 31.33
N THR A 399 25.08 11.80 30.30
CA THR A 399 24.83 12.24 28.93
C THR A 399 24.59 11.06 28.03
N ALA A 400 23.44 11.07 27.35
CA ALA A 400 23.08 10.13 26.27
C ALA A 400 23.30 10.79 24.91
N THR A 401 23.92 10.08 23.96
CA THR A 401 24.25 10.62 22.64
C THR A 401 23.95 9.59 21.55
N ILE A 402 23.33 10.06 20.47
CA ILE A 402 23.17 9.30 19.23
C ILE A 402 23.37 10.26 18.04
N ASN A 403 24.16 9.86 17.04
CA ASN A 403 24.55 10.74 15.93
C ASN A 403 25.11 12.08 16.48
N SER A 404 24.50 13.21 16.06
CA SER A 404 24.85 14.54 16.58
C SER A 404 23.92 15.05 17.69
N SER A 405 22.95 14.24 18.12
CA SER A 405 21.99 14.59 19.17
C SER A 405 22.48 14.09 20.52
N SER A 406 22.46 14.98 21.53
CA SER A 406 22.79 14.63 22.90
C SER A 406 21.88 15.32 23.89
N GLN A 407 21.56 14.64 24.99
CA GLN A 407 20.93 15.23 26.16
C GLN A 407 21.64 14.78 27.42
N SER A 408 21.64 15.65 28.44
CA SER A 408 22.27 15.40 29.74
C SER A 408 21.28 15.64 30.88
N GLN A 409 21.32 14.77 31.89
CA GLN A 409 20.55 14.90 33.12
C GLN A 409 21.47 14.65 34.35
N ASN A 410 21.21 15.35 35.42
CA ASN A 410 21.89 15.19 36.66
C ASN A 410 21.24 14.11 37.53
N VAL A 411 22.04 13.26 38.10
CA VAL A 411 21.64 12.33 39.17
C VAL A 411 22.47 12.59 40.41
N THR A 412 21.90 12.33 41.58
CA THR A 412 22.53 12.56 42.87
C THR A 412 22.82 11.23 43.57
N PHE A 413 24.04 11.03 44.04
CA PHE A 413 24.40 9.93 44.92
C PHE A 413 24.59 10.46 46.34
N ILE A 414 24.04 9.79 47.35
CA ILE A 414 24.13 10.15 48.74
C ILE A 414 25.16 9.25 49.47
N ALA A 415 25.91 9.81 50.41
CA ALA A 415 26.86 9.04 51.18
C ALA A 415 26.12 7.98 52.03
N ASP A 416 26.75 6.81 52.22
CA ASP A 416 26.17 5.67 52.95
C ASP A 416 26.29 5.82 54.45
N VAL A 417 25.26 6.29 55.11
CA VAL A 417 25.22 6.47 56.57
C VAL A 417 25.33 5.13 57.33
N SER A 418 25.02 4.02 56.70
CA SER A 418 25.09 2.69 57.35
C SER A 418 26.53 2.23 57.59
N THR A 419 27.48 2.72 56.79
CA THR A 419 28.91 2.41 56.89
C THR A 419 29.73 3.53 57.53
N ALA A 420 29.05 4.46 58.23
CA ALA A 420 29.69 5.59 58.88
C ALA A 420 30.83 5.16 59.81
N LYS A 421 31.99 5.79 59.65
CA LYS A 421 33.23 5.52 60.46
C LYS A 421 33.94 6.82 60.80
N ILE A 422 34.70 6.79 61.92
CA ILE A 422 35.62 7.88 62.21
C ILE A 422 36.80 7.77 61.22
N ALA A 423 36.87 8.69 60.30
CA ALA A 423 37.93 8.76 59.29
C ALA A 423 39.19 9.38 59.90
N ASP A 424 39.03 10.38 60.73
CA ASP A 424 40.15 11.07 61.38
C ASP A 424 39.70 11.73 62.69
N LEU A 425 40.62 11.77 63.66
CA LEU A 425 40.51 12.50 64.91
C LEU A 425 41.81 13.26 65.15
N VAL A 426 41.80 14.58 65.06
CA VAL A 426 43.02 15.42 65.14
C VAL A 426 42.91 16.38 66.31
N VAL A 427 43.98 16.52 67.05
CA VAL A 427 44.11 17.55 68.09
C VAL A 427 44.43 18.87 67.45
N ILE A 428 43.56 19.85 67.67
CA ILE A 428 43.65 21.22 67.13
C ILE A 428 44.36 22.14 68.14
N LYS A 429 44.00 22.01 69.43
CA LYS A 429 44.61 22.76 70.53
C LYS A 429 44.90 21.83 71.67
N ASP A 430 46.12 21.91 72.19
CA ASP A 430 46.59 21.12 73.33
C ASP A 430 47.28 22.00 74.41
N GLY A 431 47.50 21.47 75.58
CA GLY A 431 48.20 22.15 76.66
C GLY A 431 47.35 23.22 77.37
N SER A 432 46.07 23.07 77.41
CA SER A 432 45.15 23.99 78.10
C SER A 432 45.33 23.82 79.65
N GLU A 433 45.06 24.89 80.34
CA GLU A 433 45.11 24.90 81.80
C GLU A 433 44.05 23.98 82.45
N ALA A 434 44.36 23.29 83.49
CA ALA A 434 43.45 22.40 84.22
C ALA A 434 42.55 23.25 85.18
N ASP A 435 41.86 24.24 84.66
CA ASP A 435 41.00 25.19 85.33
C ASP A 435 39.51 24.85 85.28
N GLY A 436 39.13 23.75 84.54
CA GLY A 436 37.76 23.31 84.31
C GLY A 436 36.99 24.13 83.30
N SER A 437 37.64 25.16 82.74
CA SER A 437 36.97 26.10 81.78
C SER A 437 37.74 26.25 80.45
N THR A 438 39.07 26.24 80.48
CA THR A 438 39.91 26.36 79.32
C THR A 438 39.98 25.01 78.59
N ALA A 439 39.46 24.97 77.35
CA ALA A 439 39.34 23.72 76.62
C ALA A 439 40.54 23.42 75.71
N ASN A 440 40.96 22.15 75.71
CA ASN A 440 41.58 21.56 74.53
C ASN A 440 40.55 21.26 73.48
N THR A 441 40.90 21.34 72.18
CA THR A 441 39.97 21.07 71.07
C THR A 441 40.53 20.00 70.17
N LEU A 442 39.65 19.08 69.76
CA LEU A 442 39.92 18.06 68.77
C LEU A 442 38.89 18.27 67.65
N ARG A 443 39.24 17.86 66.41
CA ARG A 443 38.31 17.78 65.28
C ARG A 443 38.20 16.31 64.86
N VAL A 444 36.97 15.81 64.83
CA VAL A 444 36.61 14.52 64.25
C VAL A 444 36.07 14.70 62.86
N ARG A 445 36.40 13.80 61.95
CA ARG A 445 35.82 13.68 60.61
C ARG A 445 35.19 12.32 60.47
N VAL A 446 33.93 12.31 59.99
CA VAL A 446 33.16 11.11 59.76
C VAL A 446 32.95 10.93 58.27
N THR A 447 33.22 9.74 57.76
CA THR A 447 32.96 9.36 56.36
C THR A 447 32.28 7.99 56.32
N ASP A 448 31.72 7.67 55.15
CA ASP A 448 31.31 6.31 54.84
C ASP A 448 32.52 5.41 54.51
N ALA A 449 32.24 4.17 54.08
CA ALA A 449 33.27 3.20 53.72
C ALA A 449 34.19 3.66 52.59
N PHE A 450 33.64 4.47 51.63
CA PHE A 450 34.34 4.95 50.45
C PHE A 450 34.98 6.33 50.64
N GLY A 451 34.79 6.95 51.79
CA GLY A 451 35.44 8.24 52.14
C GLY A 451 34.55 9.46 51.86
N ASN A 452 33.28 9.26 51.53
CA ASN A 452 32.34 10.36 51.39
C ASN A 452 32.01 10.95 52.76
N THR A 453 32.01 12.27 52.88
CA THR A 453 31.73 12.97 54.14
C THR A 453 30.28 12.79 54.55
N LEU A 454 30.07 12.59 55.85
CA LEU A 454 28.74 12.35 56.42
C LEU A 454 28.35 13.50 57.36
N ALA A 455 27.44 14.32 56.92
CA ALA A 455 26.80 15.35 57.70
C ALA A 455 25.73 14.79 58.66
N GLY A 456 25.48 15.51 59.74
CA GLY A 456 24.38 15.19 60.66
C GLY A 456 24.54 13.92 61.46
N GLN A 457 25.77 13.33 61.49
CA GLN A 457 26.01 12.10 62.20
C GLN A 457 26.29 12.37 63.67
N THR A 458 25.70 11.60 64.55
CA THR A 458 25.94 11.67 65.98
C THR A 458 27.18 10.85 66.36
N VAL A 459 28.22 11.52 66.82
CA VAL A 459 29.44 10.92 67.28
C VAL A 459 29.43 10.89 68.84
N SER A 460 29.60 9.74 69.43
CA SER A 460 29.75 9.60 70.85
C SER A 460 31.18 9.95 71.25
N VAL A 461 31.33 10.75 72.29
CA VAL A 461 32.63 11.19 72.81
C VAL A 461 32.80 10.78 74.28
N LEU A 462 33.93 10.21 74.58
CA LEU A 462 34.32 9.86 75.92
C LEU A 462 35.76 10.39 76.21
N ALA A 463 35.91 11.07 77.36
CA ALA A 463 37.24 11.46 77.85
C ALA A 463 37.49 10.78 79.17
N ASP A 464 38.74 10.39 79.44
CA ASP A 464 39.17 9.80 80.68
C ASP A 464 39.91 10.80 81.61
N ASN A 465 40.50 10.33 82.71
CA ASN A 465 41.29 11.11 83.69
C ASN A 465 40.53 12.34 84.22
N GLY A 466 39.21 12.24 84.38
CA GLY A 466 38.39 13.34 84.91
C GLY A 466 38.15 14.50 83.97
N ALA A 467 38.55 14.39 82.73
CA ALA A 467 38.23 15.37 81.70
C ALA A 467 36.76 15.29 81.34
N THR A 468 36.19 16.45 81.02
CA THR A 468 34.73 16.63 80.67
C THR A 468 34.60 17.07 79.24
N THR A 469 33.65 16.47 78.52
CA THR A 469 33.26 16.82 77.17
C THR A 469 31.75 16.63 76.97
N ALA A 470 31.16 17.17 75.89
CA ALA A 470 29.82 16.79 75.50
C ALA A 470 29.82 15.28 75.15
N PRO A 471 28.88 14.47 75.68
CA PRO A 471 28.86 13.02 75.43
C PRO A 471 28.60 12.67 74.01
N THR A 472 27.98 13.57 73.24
CA THR A 472 27.75 13.44 71.79
C THR A 472 27.94 14.78 71.08
N VAL A 473 28.44 14.72 69.86
CA VAL A 473 28.54 15.86 68.93
C VAL A 473 27.93 15.47 67.55
N ILE A 474 27.50 16.43 66.76
CA ILE A 474 26.87 16.19 65.47
C ILE A 474 27.74 16.79 64.36
N THR A 475 28.04 16.02 63.32
CA THR A 475 28.87 16.47 62.19
C THR A 475 28.18 17.54 61.38
N GLU A 476 28.95 18.54 60.95
CA GLU A 476 28.54 19.62 60.08
C GLU A 476 28.47 19.14 58.58
N PRO A 477 28.02 19.98 57.64
CA PRO A 477 27.88 19.56 56.23
C PRO A 477 29.15 19.03 55.57
N ASP A 478 30.34 19.39 56.07
CA ASP A 478 31.64 18.91 55.57
C ASP A 478 32.08 17.58 56.24
N GLY A 479 31.21 17.00 57.06
CA GLY A 479 31.46 15.76 57.81
C GLY A 479 32.39 15.94 59.00
N THR A 480 32.76 17.16 59.39
CA THR A 480 33.61 17.40 60.54
C THR A 480 32.80 17.97 61.72
N VAL A 481 33.37 17.84 62.94
CA VAL A 481 32.87 18.52 64.13
C VAL A 481 33.99 18.72 65.16
N GLU A 482 33.98 19.85 65.87
CA GLU A 482 34.93 20.10 66.96
C GLU A 482 34.42 19.55 68.28
N ILE A 483 35.37 18.97 69.02
CA ILE A 483 35.13 18.46 70.34
C ILE A 483 35.93 19.31 71.34
N SER A 484 35.24 19.98 72.26
CA SER A 484 35.84 20.71 73.35
C SER A 484 35.92 19.84 74.59
N VAL A 485 37.12 19.78 75.16
CA VAL A 485 37.41 19.00 76.35
C VAL A 485 38.04 19.89 77.39
N THR A 486 37.51 19.88 78.61
CA THR A 486 38.02 20.64 79.78
C THR A 486 38.39 19.68 80.92
N SER A 487 39.28 20.07 81.80
CA SER A 487 39.65 19.25 82.99
C SER A 487 40.00 20.14 84.14
N GLN A 488 39.73 19.65 85.34
CA GLN A 488 40.32 20.16 86.60
C GLN A 488 41.55 19.36 87.07
N THR A 489 41.87 18.27 86.33
CA THR A 489 42.99 17.41 86.61
C THR A 489 44.06 17.62 85.55
N ALA A 490 45.27 18.03 85.98
CA ALA A 490 46.42 18.11 85.07
C ALA A 490 46.93 16.71 84.71
N GLY A 491 47.38 16.58 83.50
CA GLY A 491 47.86 15.29 82.98
C GLY A 491 47.32 14.99 81.60
N VAL A 492 47.58 13.79 81.17
CA VAL A 492 47.12 13.33 79.85
C VAL A 492 45.72 12.72 79.96
N SER A 493 44.81 13.13 79.14
CA SER A 493 43.47 12.55 79.01
C SER A 493 43.31 11.98 77.59
N ALA A 494 42.92 10.72 77.51
CA ALA A 494 42.55 10.10 76.22
C ALA A 494 41.09 10.47 75.84
N VAL A 495 40.91 11.14 74.69
CA VAL A 495 39.62 11.47 74.12
C VAL A 495 39.33 10.48 73.04
N THR A 496 38.22 9.75 73.16
CA THR A 496 37.78 8.72 72.24
C THR A 496 36.47 9.19 71.56
N ALA A 497 36.52 9.28 70.23
CA ALA A 497 35.32 9.50 69.39
C ALA A 497 34.88 8.18 68.77
N SER A 498 33.58 7.87 68.77
CA SER A 498 33.04 6.62 68.24
C SER A 498 31.73 6.82 67.56
N ILE A 499 31.53 6.07 66.43
CA ILE A 499 30.29 5.95 65.66
C ILE A 499 30.19 4.52 65.17
N ASN A 500 28.99 3.93 65.23
CA ASN A 500 28.78 2.52 64.90
C ASN A 500 29.84 1.65 65.61
N SER A 501 30.62 0.82 64.89
CA SER A 501 31.70 0.02 65.36
C SER A 501 33.08 0.68 65.20
N SER A 502 33.15 1.90 64.69
CA SER A 502 34.40 2.63 64.48
C SER A 502 34.73 3.54 65.67
N SER A 503 35.94 3.53 66.10
CA SER A 503 36.41 4.46 67.11
C SER A 503 37.88 4.86 66.87
N GLN A 504 38.23 6.08 67.28
CA GLN A 504 39.57 6.61 67.33
C GLN A 504 39.80 7.34 68.67
N SER A 505 41.01 7.27 69.17
CA SER A 505 41.40 7.95 70.39
C SER A 505 42.63 8.82 70.16
N ARG A 506 42.67 9.98 70.84
CA ARG A 506 43.84 10.89 70.89
C ARG A 506 44.02 11.41 72.29
N ASN A 507 45.28 11.59 72.66
CA ASN A 507 45.63 12.16 73.95
C ASN A 507 45.66 13.70 73.82
N VAL A 508 45.14 14.34 74.86
CA VAL A 508 45.29 15.79 75.09
C VAL A 508 45.90 15.97 76.46
N THR A 509 46.70 17.00 76.65
CA THR A 509 47.41 17.27 77.92
C THR A 509 46.82 18.52 78.57
N PHE A 510 46.52 18.41 79.84
CA PHE A 510 46.14 19.58 80.65
C PHE A 510 47.31 19.92 81.54
N VAL A 511 47.67 21.18 81.64
CA VAL A 511 48.74 21.70 82.49
C VAL A 511 48.15 22.35 83.74
N ALA A 512 48.82 22.20 84.89
CA ALA A 512 48.37 22.83 86.11
C ALA A 512 48.40 24.36 85.98
N ASP A 513 47.42 25.06 86.56
CA ASP A 513 47.28 26.52 86.45
C ASP A 513 48.21 27.24 87.39
N VAL A 514 49.32 27.73 86.88
CA VAL A 514 50.33 28.44 87.68
C VAL A 514 49.83 29.75 88.32
N ARG A 515 48.74 30.32 87.76
CA ARG A 515 48.12 31.56 88.28
C ARG A 515 47.43 31.36 89.62
N THR A 516 47.00 30.19 89.91
CA THR A 516 46.29 29.80 91.13
C THR A 516 47.21 29.02 92.12
N ALA A 517 48.57 29.14 91.94
CA ALA A 517 49.53 28.44 92.78
C ALA A 517 49.34 28.73 94.26
N GLN A 518 49.27 27.67 95.05
CA GLN A 518 49.14 27.71 96.49
C GLN A 518 50.02 26.60 97.16
N ILE A 519 50.41 26.88 98.40
CA ILE A 519 51.06 25.85 99.18
C ILE A 519 49.99 24.93 99.76
N ALA A 520 49.87 23.77 99.21
CA ALA A 520 48.85 22.77 99.57
C ALA A 520 49.26 21.97 100.83
N ASP A 521 50.56 21.82 101.08
CA ASP A 521 51.06 21.10 102.21
C ASP A 521 52.49 21.56 102.57
N LEU A 522 52.79 21.62 103.89
CA LEU A 522 54.13 21.90 104.47
C LEU A 522 54.41 20.87 105.51
N VAL A 523 55.25 19.89 105.24
CA VAL A 523 55.52 18.75 106.08
C VAL A 523 56.94 18.84 106.63
N VAL A 524 57.11 18.67 107.95
CA VAL A 524 58.43 18.52 108.58
C VAL A 524 58.92 17.13 108.25
N ILE A 525 60.04 17.04 107.53
CA ILE A 525 60.64 15.77 107.09
C ILE A 525 61.68 15.34 108.12
N LYS A 526 62.45 16.31 108.71
CA LYS A 526 63.44 16.09 109.76
C LYS A 526 63.37 17.19 110.81
N ASP A 527 63.25 16.82 112.10
CA ASP A 527 63.17 17.74 113.25
C ASP A 527 64.18 17.31 114.30
N GLY A 528 64.43 18.18 115.29
CA GLY A 528 65.33 17.91 116.38
C GLY A 528 66.85 17.83 116.03
N SER A 529 67.27 18.53 114.97
CA SER A 529 68.67 18.65 114.60
C SER A 529 69.43 19.51 115.62
N GLU A 530 70.70 19.19 115.83
CA GLU A 530 71.57 19.93 116.75
C GLU A 530 71.76 21.38 116.24
N ALA A 531 71.75 22.37 117.13
CA ALA A 531 71.93 23.81 116.80
C ALA A 531 73.44 24.11 116.65
N ASP A 532 74.07 23.48 115.69
CA ASP A 532 75.49 23.54 115.37
C ASP A 532 75.84 24.42 114.18
N GLY A 533 74.79 25.04 113.53
CA GLY A 533 74.92 25.85 112.31
C GLY A 533 75.17 25.07 111.01
N ALA A 534 75.33 23.72 111.15
CA ALA A 534 75.61 22.83 110.03
C ALA A 534 74.49 21.78 109.81
N THR A 535 73.90 21.33 110.93
CA THR A 535 72.81 20.33 110.86
C THR A 535 71.45 20.96 110.67
N ALA A 536 70.85 20.64 109.56
CA ALA A 536 69.57 21.29 109.15
C ALA A 536 68.35 20.42 109.53
N ASN A 537 67.29 21.07 110.00
CA ASN A 537 65.95 20.55 109.95
C ASN A 537 65.43 20.73 108.48
N THR A 538 64.61 19.80 108.02
CA THR A 538 64.15 19.80 106.61
C THR A 538 62.61 19.81 106.56
N LEU A 539 62.09 20.75 105.82
CA LEU A 539 60.65 20.84 105.48
C LEU A 539 60.48 20.54 104.02
N ARG A 540 59.37 19.97 103.64
CA ARG A 540 58.91 19.80 102.25
C ARG A 540 57.61 20.57 102.05
N ALA A 541 57.67 21.52 101.16
CA ALA A 541 56.49 22.23 100.71
C ALA A 541 55.96 21.57 99.43
N ARG A 542 54.69 21.30 99.35
CA ARG A 542 53.98 20.92 98.12
C ARG A 542 53.22 22.09 97.63
N VAL A 543 53.51 22.45 96.37
CA VAL A 543 52.77 23.54 95.67
C VAL A 543 51.81 22.91 94.71
N THR A 544 50.56 23.34 94.76
CA THR A 544 49.54 22.92 93.82
C THR A 544 48.81 24.14 93.31
N ASP A 545 48.02 23.94 92.22
CA ASP A 545 47.01 24.90 91.81
C ASP A 545 45.75 24.84 92.72
N ALA A 546 44.71 25.60 92.36
CA ALA A 546 43.46 25.64 93.14
C ALA A 546 42.68 24.31 93.13
N PHE A 547 42.95 23.41 92.18
CA PHE A 547 42.31 22.09 92.02
C PHE A 547 43.19 20.95 92.61
N GLY A 548 44.38 21.29 93.17
CA GLY A 548 45.27 20.32 93.80
C GLY A 548 46.27 19.68 92.83
N ASN A 549 46.42 20.13 91.62
CA ASN A 549 47.41 19.66 90.64
C ASN A 549 48.82 20.14 91.10
N ALA A 550 49.81 19.27 91.08
CA ALA A 550 51.14 19.62 91.46
C ALA A 550 51.80 20.62 90.49
N LEU A 551 52.42 21.66 91.05
CA LEU A 551 53.12 22.69 90.30
C LEU A 551 54.62 22.55 90.48
N ALA A 552 55.32 22.19 89.41
CA ALA A 552 56.79 22.08 89.40
C ALA A 552 57.38 23.46 88.98
N GLY A 553 58.63 23.70 89.48
CA GLY A 553 59.42 24.89 89.10
C GLY A 553 58.92 26.18 89.72
N GLN A 554 58.02 26.16 90.72
CA GLN A 554 57.53 27.38 91.38
C GLN A 554 58.56 27.82 92.40
N THR A 555 58.73 29.11 92.56
CA THR A 555 59.58 29.69 93.59
C THR A 555 58.79 29.83 94.88
N VAL A 556 59.19 29.14 95.94
CA VAL A 556 58.61 29.22 97.23
C VAL A 556 59.53 30.07 98.15
N SER A 557 58.97 31.16 98.65
CA SER A 557 59.69 31.93 99.68
C SER A 557 59.53 31.25 101.05
N VAL A 558 60.68 31.07 101.78
CA VAL A 558 60.73 30.50 103.12
C VAL A 558 61.29 31.54 104.03
N LEU A 559 60.63 31.73 105.17
CA LEU A 559 61.09 32.62 106.25
C LEU A 559 61.14 31.84 107.53
N ALA A 560 62.23 31.97 108.32
CA ALA A 560 62.39 31.43 109.67
C ALA A 560 62.49 32.58 110.69
N ASP A 561 61.75 32.48 111.79
CA ASP A 561 61.61 33.56 112.73
C ASP A 561 62.84 33.76 113.69
N ASN A 562 63.68 32.74 113.87
CA ASN A 562 64.78 32.81 114.87
C ASN A 562 66.14 32.44 114.29
N GLY A 563 66.55 33.10 113.22
CA GLY A 563 67.90 32.91 112.70
C GLY A 563 68.14 33.04 111.25
#